data_48ca1e4db38fc4b82650979a5619bcd0
#
_entry.id   48ca1e4db38fc4b82650979a5619bcd0
#
_cell.length_a   1.000
_cell.length_b   1.000
_cell.length_c   1.000
_cell.angle_alpha   90.00
_cell.angle_beta   90.00
_cell.angle_gamma   90.00
#
_symmetry.space_group_name_H-M   'P 1'
#
loop_
_entity.id
_entity.type
_entity.pdbx_description
1 polymer ?
#
loop_
_entity_poly.entity_id
_entity_poly.type
_entity_poly.pdbx_seq_one_letter_code
_entity_poly.pdbx_strand_id
1 'polypeptide(L)'
;MAQHTTQTIRNVMTLKLTTLPMSASVRDAARAMRAANVGDVLVVNNGNLCGIVTDRDVVIRAIAEGKEPFSTALADICSKELSTVSPTDSIDHAVQLMRQKALRRLPVVENGHPVGMVSLGDLAQNRDPQSALGEISAARPNR
;
A
#
# COMPACT_ATOMS: atom_id res chain seq x y z
N MET A 1 0.87 -4.29 37.40
CA MET A 1 0.95 -3.31 36.32
C MET A 1 0.92 -4.04 34.99
N ALA A 2 -0.06 -3.75 34.19
CA ALA A 2 -0.15 -4.40 32.89
C ALA A 2 1.04 -3.99 32.04
N GLN A 3 1.81 -4.96 31.62
CA GLN A 3 2.84 -4.72 30.62
C GLN A 3 2.14 -4.53 29.28
N HIS A 4 2.22 -3.32 28.77
CA HIS A 4 1.82 -3.10 27.38
C HIS A 4 2.89 -3.74 26.51
N THR A 5 2.55 -4.87 25.92
CA THR A 5 3.39 -5.41 24.85
C THR A 5 3.38 -4.39 23.74
N THR A 6 4.50 -3.71 23.53
CA THR A 6 4.60 -2.73 22.46
C THR A 6 4.59 -3.47 21.14
N GLN A 7 3.46 -3.44 20.44
CA GLN A 7 3.36 -3.97 19.10
C GLN A 7 4.00 -3.00 18.12
N THR A 8 4.70 -3.58 17.16
CA THR A 8 5.31 -2.85 16.07
C THR A 8 4.53 -3.11 14.77
N ILE A 9 4.89 -2.38 13.75
CA ILE A 9 4.31 -2.53 12.42
C ILE A 9 4.45 -3.97 11.92
N ARG A 10 5.56 -4.64 12.24
CA ARG A 10 5.78 -6.04 11.87
C ARG A 10 4.65 -6.96 12.34
N ASN A 11 4.03 -6.67 13.46
CA ASN A 11 2.96 -7.51 14.02
C ASN A 11 1.64 -7.38 13.28
N VAL A 12 1.43 -6.29 12.53
CA VAL A 12 0.14 -5.99 11.89
C VAL A 12 0.23 -5.87 10.38
N MET A 13 1.42 -5.80 9.81
CA MET A 13 1.58 -5.62 8.36
C MET A 13 1.19 -6.87 7.59
N THR A 14 0.75 -6.67 6.35
CA THR A 14 0.52 -7.73 5.37
C THR A 14 1.84 -7.98 4.64
N LEU A 15 2.23 -9.25 4.53
CA LEU A 15 3.46 -9.64 3.83
C LEU A 15 3.27 -9.83 2.34
N LYS A 16 2.04 -10.01 1.90
CA LYS A 16 1.74 -10.22 0.48
C LYS A 16 1.81 -8.88 -0.25
N LEU A 17 2.79 -8.74 -1.13
CA LEU A 17 3.01 -7.53 -1.91
C LEU A 17 2.77 -7.80 -3.38
N THR A 18 2.24 -6.80 -4.08
CA THR A 18 2.17 -6.77 -5.53
C THR A 18 3.17 -5.71 -6.00
N THR A 19 4.22 -6.15 -6.67
CA THR A 19 5.29 -5.27 -7.12
C THR A 19 5.51 -5.40 -8.63
N LEU A 20 5.88 -4.30 -9.26
CA LEU A 20 6.24 -4.25 -10.67
C LEU A 20 7.41 -3.29 -10.86
N PRO A 21 8.22 -3.49 -11.92
CA PRO A 21 9.30 -2.55 -12.23
C PRO A 21 8.75 -1.26 -12.83
N MET A 22 9.54 -0.20 -12.78
CA MET A 22 9.19 1.10 -13.36
C MET A 22 8.87 1.03 -14.85
N SER A 23 9.47 0.08 -15.56
CA SER A 23 9.28 -0.11 -17.00
C SER A 23 8.02 -0.89 -17.36
N ALA A 24 7.34 -1.48 -16.38
CA ALA A 24 6.07 -2.18 -16.64
C ALA A 24 5.02 -1.18 -17.12
N SER A 25 4.04 -1.67 -17.89
CA SER A 25 3.00 -0.81 -18.43
C SER A 25 1.85 -0.61 -17.44
N VAL A 26 1.06 0.42 -17.72
CA VAL A 26 -0.20 0.68 -16.99
C VAL A 26 -1.12 -0.55 -17.06
N ARG A 27 -1.16 -1.22 -18.23
CA ARG A 27 -1.94 -2.44 -18.38
C ARG A 27 -1.43 -3.55 -17.48
N ASP A 28 -0.11 -3.71 -17.36
CA ASP A 28 0.48 -4.70 -16.46
C ASP A 28 0.04 -4.46 -15.02
N ALA A 29 0.01 -3.20 -14.58
CA ALA A 29 -0.46 -2.85 -13.24
C ALA A 29 -1.94 -3.20 -13.05
N ALA A 30 -2.78 -2.86 -14.03
CA ALA A 30 -4.22 -3.19 -13.96
C ALA A 30 -4.43 -4.70 -13.88
N ARG A 31 -3.68 -5.48 -14.65
CA ARG A 31 -3.77 -6.96 -14.63
C ARG A 31 -3.29 -7.51 -13.29
N ALA A 32 -2.22 -6.97 -12.74
CA ALA A 32 -1.71 -7.39 -11.43
C ALA A 32 -2.72 -7.09 -10.32
N MET A 33 -3.36 -5.92 -10.37
CA MET A 33 -4.41 -5.55 -9.42
C MET A 33 -5.59 -6.52 -9.50
N ARG A 34 -6.01 -6.87 -10.70
CA ARG A 34 -7.10 -7.83 -10.91
C ARG A 34 -6.72 -9.22 -10.37
N ALA A 35 -5.52 -9.69 -10.69
CA ALA A 35 -5.08 -11.02 -10.28
C ALA A 35 -4.95 -11.16 -8.76
N ALA A 36 -4.47 -10.11 -8.09
CA ALA A 36 -4.28 -10.10 -6.64
C ALA A 36 -5.50 -9.55 -5.87
N ASN A 37 -6.49 -9.02 -6.58
CA ASN A 37 -7.67 -8.38 -5.99
C ASN A 37 -7.29 -7.24 -5.04
N VAL A 38 -6.39 -6.37 -5.51
CA VAL A 38 -5.90 -5.21 -4.77
C VAL A 38 -6.02 -3.96 -5.64
N GLY A 39 -6.02 -2.80 -5.00
CA GLY A 39 -6.11 -1.50 -5.68
C GLY A 39 -4.80 -0.76 -5.76
N ASP A 40 -3.67 -1.39 -5.48
CA ASP A 40 -2.37 -0.75 -5.53
C ASP A 40 -1.28 -1.73 -5.96
N VAL A 41 -0.22 -1.15 -6.52
CA VAL A 41 0.99 -1.88 -6.92
C VAL A 41 2.18 -1.04 -6.48
N LEU A 42 3.14 -1.66 -5.83
CA LEU A 42 4.41 -1.02 -5.49
C LEU A 42 5.33 -1.08 -6.69
N VAL A 43 5.92 0.06 -7.02
CA VAL A 43 6.86 0.17 -8.14
C VAL A 43 8.27 0.13 -7.59
N VAL A 44 9.06 -0.80 -8.10
CA VAL A 44 10.42 -1.06 -7.58
C VAL A 44 11.45 -0.90 -8.69
N ASN A 45 12.68 -0.56 -8.28
CA ASN A 45 13.85 -0.50 -9.15
C ASN A 45 15.00 -1.19 -8.41
N ASN A 46 15.50 -2.29 -8.96
CA ASN A 46 16.55 -3.10 -8.33
C ASN A 46 16.18 -3.49 -6.88
N GLY A 47 14.92 -3.83 -6.65
CA GLY A 47 14.42 -4.20 -5.34
C GLY A 47 14.08 -3.03 -4.41
N ASN A 48 14.46 -1.81 -4.77
CA ASN A 48 14.17 -0.62 -3.97
C ASN A 48 12.82 -0.03 -4.34
N LEU A 49 12.05 0.33 -3.33
CA LEU A 49 10.77 1.00 -3.55
C LEU A 49 11.00 2.39 -4.13
N CYS A 50 10.38 2.69 -5.27
CA CYS A 50 10.52 3.98 -5.93
C CYS A 50 9.18 4.63 -6.27
N GLY A 51 8.08 3.95 -6.10
CA GLY A 51 6.77 4.54 -6.35
C GLY A 51 5.62 3.64 -5.94
N ILE A 52 4.43 4.18 -6.02
CA ILE A 52 3.18 3.44 -5.83
C ILE A 52 2.19 3.87 -6.91
N VAL A 53 1.45 2.91 -7.45
CA VAL A 53 0.37 3.15 -8.41
C VAL A 53 -0.90 2.55 -7.85
N THR A 54 -1.94 3.37 -7.79
CA THR A 54 -3.26 2.92 -7.38
C THR A 54 -4.19 2.79 -8.59
N ASP A 55 -5.31 2.10 -8.40
CA ASP A 55 -6.36 2.03 -9.42
C ASP A 55 -6.87 3.43 -9.78
N ARG A 56 -6.93 4.34 -8.81
CA ARG A 56 -7.26 5.74 -9.08
C ARG A 56 -6.22 6.40 -10.00
N ASP A 57 -4.94 6.15 -9.78
CA ASP A 57 -3.88 6.68 -10.64
C ASP A 57 -4.06 6.20 -12.08
N VAL A 58 -4.39 4.93 -12.27
CA VAL A 58 -4.62 4.37 -13.61
C VAL A 58 -5.77 5.12 -14.31
N VAL A 59 -6.87 5.35 -13.62
CA VAL A 59 -8.02 6.04 -14.19
C VAL A 59 -7.71 7.52 -14.45
N ILE A 60 -7.17 8.23 -13.47
CA ILE A 60 -7.03 9.69 -13.52
C ILE A 60 -5.77 10.12 -14.28
N ARG A 61 -4.65 9.43 -14.08
CA ARG A 61 -3.37 9.85 -14.67
C ARG A 61 -3.06 9.18 -16.00
N ALA A 62 -3.73 8.08 -16.32
CA ALA A 62 -3.52 7.40 -17.59
C ALA A 62 -4.75 7.51 -18.48
N ILE A 63 -5.87 6.95 -18.10
CA ILE A 63 -7.07 6.89 -18.96
C ILE A 63 -7.63 8.28 -19.22
N ALA A 64 -7.85 9.08 -18.18
CA ALA A 64 -8.41 10.44 -18.33
C ALA A 64 -7.49 11.37 -19.13
N GLU A 65 -6.18 11.15 -19.07
CA GLU A 65 -5.19 11.93 -19.80
C GLU A 65 -4.97 11.43 -21.23
N GLY A 66 -5.70 10.40 -21.65
CA GLY A 66 -5.60 9.87 -23.01
C GLY A 66 -4.34 9.07 -23.26
N LYS A 67 -3.66 8.60 -22.23
CA LYS A 67 -2.45 7.79 -22.38
C LYS A 67 -2.82 6.36 -22.75
N GLU A 68 -2.02 5.77 -23.62
CA GLU A 68 -2.23 4.39 -24.07
C GLU A 68 -1.73 3.40 -23.01
N PRO A 69 -2.60 2.52 -22.45
CA PRO A 69 -2.22 1.65 -21.34
C PRO A 69 -1.10 0.66 -21.67
N PHE A 70 -0.99 0.21 -22.91
CA PHE A 70 0.03 -0.76 -23.32
C PHE A 70 1.43 -0.16 -23.38
N SER A 71 1.53 1.11 -23.72
CA SER A 71 2.81 1.76 -24.01
C SER A 71 3.21 2.80 -22.95
N THR A 72 2.34 3.09 -21.98
CA THR A 72 2.67 4.02 -20.90
C THR A 72 3.32 3.26 -19.75
N ALA A 73 4.54 3.65 -19.39
CA ALA A 73 5.28 3.03 -18.30
C ALA A 73 4.76 3.53 -16.94
N LEU A 74 4.87 2.68 -15.94
CA LEU A 74 4.48 3.05 -14.57
C LEU A 74 5.30 4.23 -14.04
N ALA A 75 6.53 4.38 -14.50
CA ALA A 75 7.36 5.54 -14.15
C ALA A 75 6.69 6.88 -14.47
N ASP A 76 5.81 6.91 -15.46
CA ASP A 76 5.16 8.15 -15.92
C ASP A 76 3.93 8.51 -15.11
N ILE A 77 3.34 7.57 -14.38
CA ILE A 77 2.11 7.82 -13.63
C ILE A 77 2.20 7.52 -12.14
N CYS A 78 3.28 6.89 -11.66
CA CYS A 78 3.39 6.54 -10.25
C CYS A 78 3.64 7.77 -9.38
N SER A 79 3.15 7.70 -8.15
CA SER A 79 3.50 8.68 -7.13
C SER A 79 4.89 8.36 -6.59
N LYS A 80 5.78 9.35 -6.62
CA LYS A 80 7.17 9.23 -6.18
C LYS A 80 7.41 9.83 -4.80
N GLU A 81 6.49 10.64 -4.32
CA GLU A 81 6.50 11.13 -2.94
C GLU A 81 5.87 10.07 -2.06
N LEU A 82 6.71 9.30 -1.37
CA LEU A 82 6.26 8.17 -0.59
C LEU A 82 6.43 8.45 0.89
N SER A 83 5.37 8.17 1.65
CA SER A 83 5.46 8.02 3.09
C SER A 83 5.55 6.55 3.40
N THR A 84 6.59 6.15 4.10
CA THR A 84 6.85 4.75 4.44
C THR A 84 7.08 4.59 5.94
N VAL A 85 6.97 3.37 6.41
CA VAL A 85 7.29 3.03 7.80
C VAL A 85 8.26 1.85 7.81
N SER A 86 8.96 1.68 8.92
CA SER A 86 9.85 0.55 9.17
C SER A 86 9.08 -0.55 9.91
N PRO A 87 9.48 -1.82 9.75
CA PRO A 87 8.87 -2.91 10.54
C PRO A 87 8.98 -2.71 12.05
N THR A 88 10.00 -1.98 12.50
CA THR A 88 10.23 -1.73 13.92
C THR A 88 9.54 -0.48 14.45
N ASP A 89 8.91 0.29 13.58
CA ASP A 89 8.15 1.47 14.00
C ASP A 89 6.93 1.05 14.83
N SER A 90 6.49 1.95 15.70
CA SER A 90 5.28 1.74 16.50
C SER A 90 4.02 1.87 15.65
N ILE A 91 2.95 1.23 16.09
CA ILE A 91 1.63 1.40 15.46
C ILE A 91 1.18 2.85 15.55
N ASP A 92 1.45 3.52 16.69
CA ASP A 92 1.11 4.93 16.86
C ASP A 92 1.78 5.82 15.81
N HIS A 93 3.03 5.53 15.46
CA HIS A 93 3.72 6.26 14.41
C HIS A 93 2.98 6.15 13.06
N ALA A 94 2.55 4.95 12.70
CA ALA A 94 1.77 4.74 11.48
C ALA A 94 0.45 5.50 11.51
N VAL A 95 -0.26 5.47 12.63
CA VAL A 95 -1.53 6.19 12.81
C VAL A 95 -1.32 7.70 12.61
N GLN A 96 -0.29 8.26 13.23
CA GLN A 96 0.03 9.68 13.09
C GLN A 96 0.35 10.05 11.64
N LEU A 97 1.14 9.23 10.97
CA LEU A 97 1.54 9.47 9.59
C LEU A 97 0.34 9.41 8.65
N MET A 98 -0.53 8.43 8.83
CA MET A 98 -1.78 8.34 8.06
C MET A 98 -2.68 9.55 8.27
N ARG A 99 -2.76 10.04 9.52
CA ARG A 99 -3.56 11.22 9.84
C ARG A 99 -2.98 12.48 9.21
N GLN A 100 -1.68 12.69 9.36
CA GLN A 100 -1.01 13.89 8.86
C GLN A 100 -1.03 13.98 7.34
N LYS A 101 -0.85 12.85 6.67
CA LYS A 101 -0.76 12.79 5.22
C LYS A 101 -2.06 12.38 4.54
N ALA A 102 -3.12 12.13 5.31
CA ALA A 102 -4.42 11.64 4.81
C ALA A 102 -4.27 10.37 3.96
N LEU A 103 -3.43 9.45 4.42
CA LEU A 103 -3.17 8.19 3.74
C LEU A 103 -3.90 7.05 4.42
N ARG A 104 -4.28 6.04 3.64
CA ARG A 104 -4.96 4.84 4.14
C ARG A 104 -4.08 3.60 4.06
N ARG A 105 -2.92 3.71 3.44
CA ARG A 105 -1.95 2.62 3.28
C ARG A 105 -0.55 3.20 3.34
N LEU A 106 0.35 2.42 3.93
CA LEU A 106 1.76 2.79 4.02
C LEU A 106 2.60 1.56 3.65
N PRO A 107 3.51 1.70 2.68
CA PRO A 107 4.49 0.66 2.46
C PRO A 107 5.40 0.52 3.68
N VAL A 108 5.73 -0.71 4.01
CA VAL A 108 6.70 -1.03 5.06
C VAL A 108 8.01 -1.36 4.38
N VAL A 109 9.06 -0.61 4.72
CA VAL A 109 10.33 -0.66 4.00
C VAL A 109 11.46 -0.95 4.98
N GLU A 110 12.38 -1.81 4.57
CA GLU A 110 13.60 -2.14 5.31
C GLU A 110 14.77 -2.10 4.35
N ASN A 111 15.76 -1.25 4.63
CA ASN A 111 16.93 -1.04 3.77
C ASN A 111 16.54 -0.69 2.32
N GLY A 112 15.50 0.13 2.13
CA GLY A 112 15.02 0.51 0.81
C GLY A 112 14.11 -0.50 0.14
N HIS A 113 14.01 -1.72 0.66
CA HIS A 113 13.21 -2.79 0.07
C HIS A 113 11.82 -2.86 0.72
N PRO A 114 10.74 -2.93 -0.05
CA PRO A 114 9.42 -3.14 0.53
C PRO A 114 9.32 -4.55 1.11
N VAL A 115 8.90 -4.64 2.36
CA VAL A 115 8.75 -5.91 3.08
C VAL A 115 7.33 -6.17 3.53
N GLY A 116 6.45 -5.20 3.40
CA GLY A 116 5.05 -5.34 3.79
C GLY A 116 4.25 -4.11 3.44
N MET A 117 2.98 -4.17 3.81
CA MET A 117 2.03 -3.06 3.65
C MET A 117 1.19 -2.99 4.92
N VAL A 118 0.96 -1.81 5.42
CA VAL A 118 0.01 -1.61 6.51
C VAL A 118 -1.13 -0.70 6.04
N SER A 119 -2.36 -1.11 6.29
CA SER A 119 -3.54 -0.37 5.90
C SER A 119 -4.30 0.16 7.11
N LEU A 120 -5.17 1.14 6.85
CA LEU A 120 -6.11 1.62 7.87
C LEU A 120 -6.92 0.47 8.45
N GLY A 121 -7.36 -0.48 7.60
CA GLY A 121 -8.11 -1.64 8.06
C GLY A 121 -7.30 -2.54 8.98
N ASP A 122 -6.01 -2.75 8.69
CA ASP A 122 -5.12 -3.54 9.55
C ASP A 122 -5.03 -2.92 10.94
N LEU A 123 -4.90 -1.60 11.01
CA LEU A 123 -4.83 -0.88 12.27
C LEU A 123 -6.15 -0.94 13.03
N ALA A 124 -7.27 -0.82 12.32
CA ALA A 124 -8.60 -0.90 12.94
C ALA A 124 -8.86 -2.28 13.53
N GLN A 125 -8.50 -3.34 12.81
CA GLN A 125 -8.64 -4.70 13.33
C GLN A 125 -7.80 -4.95 14.57
N ASN A 126 -6.61 -4.35 14.63
CA ASN A 126 -5.71 -4.49 15.77
C ASN A 126 -6.19 -3.68 16.98
N ARG A 127 -6.56 -2.41 16.75
CA ARG A 127 -6.91 -1.46 17.82
C ARG A 127 -8.32 -1.64 18.35
N ASP A 128 -9.26 -1.88 17.46
CA ASP A 128 -10.66 -2.04 17.80
C ASP A 128 -11.33 -2.99 16.81
N PRO A 129 -11.14 -4.29 16.99
CA PRO A 129 -11.68 -5.27 16.04
C PRO A 129 -13.21 -5.30 15.99
N GLN A 130 -13.89 -4.77 17.01
CA GLN A 130 -15.35 -4.71 17.06
C GLN A 130 -15.91 -3.41 16.51
N SER A 131 -15.06 -2.46 16.12
CA SER A 131 -15.52 -1.24 15.47
C SER A 131 -16.11 -1.60 14.09
N ALA A 132 -16.95 -0.71 13.54
CA ALA A 132 -17.50 -0.89 12.20
C ALA A 132 -16.37 -1.09 11.17
N LEU A 133 -15.31 -0.28 11.23
CA LEU A 133 -14.19 -0.38 10.31
C LEU A 133 -13.43 -1.70 10.50
N GLY A 134 -13.20 -2.13 11.75
CA GLY A 134 -12.53 -3.39 12.04
C GLY A 134 -13.31 -4.59 11.53
N GLU A 135 -14.62 -4.61 11.73
CA GLU A 135 -15.49 -5.69 11.23
C GLU A 135 -15.54 -5.74 9.71
N ILE A 136 -15.67 -4.59 9.06
CA ILE A 136 -15.68 -4.51 7.60
C ILE A 136 -14.34 -4.99 7.04
N SER A 137 -13.24 -4.56 7.65
CA SER A 137 -11.90 -4.94 7.19
C SER A 137 -11.61 -6.43 7.34
N ALA A 138 -12.21 -7.08 8.34
CA ALA A 138 -12.07 -8.52 8.56
C ALA A 138 -12.98 -9.35 7.65
N ALA A 139 -13.99 -8.74 7.03
CA ALA A 139 -14.93 -9.45 6.17
C ALA A 139 -14.26 -9.85 4.84
N ARG A 140 -14.79 -10.89 4.21
CA ARG A 140 -14.34 -11.30 2.89
C ARG A 140 -14.61 -10.20 1.88
N PRO A 141 -13.67 -9.92 0.97
CA PRO A 141 -13.90 -8.92 -0.08
C PRO A 141 -15.12 -9.28 -0.92
N ASN A 142 -15.93 -8.29 -1.21
CA ASN A 142 -17.04 -8.43 -2.13
C ASN A 142 -16.52 -8.21 -3.56
N ARG A 143 -16.95 -9.02 -4.47
CA ARG A 143 -16.55 -8.91 -5.88
C ARG A 143 -17.56 -8.13 -6.68
#